data_907ef83e7024b29709b0cd36e07770e7
#
_entry.id   907ef83e7024b29709b0cd36e07770e7
#
_cell.length_a   1.000
_cell.length_b   1.000
_cell.length_c   1.000
_cell.angle_alpha   90.00
_cell.angle_beta   90.00
_cell.angle_gamma   90.00
#
_symmetry.space_group_name_H-M   'P 1'
#
loop_
_entity.id
_entity.type
_entity.pdbx_description
1 polymer ?
#
loop_
_entity_poly.entity_id
_entity_poly.type
_entity_poly.pdbx_seq_one_letter_code
_entity_poly.pdbx_strand_id
1 'polypeptide(L)'
;MFIYQKVIENPGAYSFEITKLGAPAVVSPVKGREFVSDDELIAFSSQVKNIERLFQTGTFPAFQKAGPREKIFHDPAWTKAAIVTCGGLCPGLNDVIKGLVKILALDYGVGTIYGIRYGYQGLSPKYRHEPLLLTPEMVDGIHELGGTILGSSRGNQDVSEMVETLIRHDINILFCIGGDGTLKGARDIAVEAMKRNQKISVIGIPKTIDNDLAFVEKTFGYETAVYQTFDIITCAHNEAEGAYNGISIVKLMGRDSGFIAAAATLANSVADLLPQEHSIDSTPSSNLGKPSTLASLSCPLSIRVAHSLRISLVTKIPQR
;
A
#
# COMPACT_ATOMS: atom_id res chain seq x y z
N MET A 1 -5.10 11.33 7.43
CA MET A 1 -5.76 12.00 8.58
C MET A 1 -7.16 12.48 8.21
N PHE A 2 -7.35 13.25 7.14
CA PHE A 2 -8.68 13.78 6.76
C PHE A 2 -9.80 12.76 6.50
N ILE A 3 -9.51 11.60 5.90
CA ILE A 3 -10.55 10.61 5.57
C ILE A 3 -11.08 9.93 6.83
N TYR A 4 -10.22 9.59 7.80
CA TYR A 4 -10.63 9.02 9.08
C TYR A 4 -11.60 9.93 9.82
N GLN A 5 -11.29 11.24 9.86
CA GLN A 5 -12.13 12.22 10.51
C GLN A 5 -13.49 12.35 9.81
N LYS A 6 -13.54 12.35 8.48
CA LYS A 6 -14.79 12.37 7.71
C LYS A 6 -15.66 11.14 7.97
N VAL A 7 -15.08 9.95 8.09
CA VAL A 7 -15.84 8.73 8.43
C VAL A 7 -16.42 8.83 9.85
N ILE A 8 -15.66 9.37 10.80
CA ILE A 8 -16.13 9.57 12.18
C ILE A 8 -17.25 10.62 12.25
N GLU A 9 -17.16 11.68 11.44
CA GLU A 9 -18.15 12.75 11.40
C GLU A 9 -19.44 12.34 10.70
N ASN A 10 -19.36 11.51 9.68
CA ASN A 10 -20.50 11.02 8.92
C ASN A 10 -20.36 9.51 8.57
N PRO A 11 -20.45 8.61 9.55
CA PRO A 11 -20.23 7.19 9.36
C PRO A 11 -21.21 6.54 8.37
N GLY A 12 -22.44 7.03 8.28
CA GLY A 12 -23.44 6.52 7.34
C GLY A 12 -23.19 6.83 5.87
N ALA A 13 -22.26 7.74 5.56
CA ALA A 13 -21.87 8.02 4.18
C ALA A 13 -20.83 7.03 3.62
N TYR A 14 -20.31 6.12 4.45
CA TYR A 14 -19.26 5.18 4.07
C TYR A 14 -19.70 3.75 4.33
N SER A 15 -19.64 2.92 3.30
CA SER A 15 -19.86 1.47 3.44
C SER A 15 -18.54 0.75 3.18
N PHE A 16 -18.21 -0.18 4.06
CA PHE A 16 -17.08 -1.09 3.92
C PHE A 16 -17.54 -2.53 3.60
N GLU A 17 -18.80 -2.68 3.22
CA GLU A 17 -19.33 -3.97 2.81
C GLU A 17 -18.71 -4.43 1.49
N ILE A 18 -18.35 -5.71 1.46
CA ILE A 18 -17.82 -6.35 0.26
C ILE A 18 -18.99 -6.85 -0.58
N THR A 19 -19.09 -6.38 -1.83
CA THR A 19 -20.09 -6.88 -2.77
C THR A 19 -19.82 -8.35 -3.08
N LYS A 20 -20.81 -9.21 -2.81
CA LYS A 20 -20.71 -10.66 -3.02
C LYS A 20 -21.28 -11.05 -4.38
N LEU A 21 -20.61 -11.95 -5.10
CA LEU A 21 -21.07 -12.51 -6.38
C LEU A 21 -22.17 -13.57 -6.20
N GLY A 22 -22.32 -14.09 -4.99
CA GLY A 22 -23.30 -15.10 -4.62
C GLY A 22 -22.96 -15.77 -3.29
N ALA A 23 -23.76 -16.71 -2.86
CA ALA A 23 -23.49 -17.47 -1.65
C ALA A 23 -22.33 -18.47 -1.87
N PRO A 24 -21.33 -18.52 -0.96
CA PRO A 24 -20.28 -19.52 -1.02
C PRO A 24 -20.84 -20.91 -0.71
N ALA A 25 -20.59 -21.89 -1.59
CA ALA A 25 -21.15 -23.24 -1.48
C ALA A 25 -20.07 -24.35 -1.50
N VAL A 26 -18.87 -24.04 -1.96
CA VAL A 26 -17.78 -25.00 -2.09
C VAL A 26 -17.00 -25.05 -0.78
N VAL A 27 -16.76 -26.24 -0.24
CA VAL A 27 -15.93 -26.40 0.96
C VAL A 27 -14.49 -26.04 0.61
N SER A 28 -13.87 -25.23 1.44
CA SER A 28 -12.48 -24.82 1.26
C SER A 28 -11.55 -26.04 1.35
N PRO A 29 -10.61 -26.23 0.41
CA PRO A 29 -9.64 -27.32 0.47
C PRO A 29 -8.52 -27.04 1.48
N VAL A 30 -8.41 -25.84 2.01
CA VAL A 30 -7.35 -25.43 2.95
C VAL A 30 -7.44 -26.25 4.22
N LYS A 31 -6.29 -26.84 4.63
CA LYS A 31 -6.18 -27.67 5.82
C LYS A 31 -5.24 -27.06 6.85
N GLY A 32 -5.47 -27.41 8.12
CA GLY A 32 -4.56 -27.04 9.21
C GLY A 32 -4.53 -25.55 9.56
N ARG A 33 -5.55 -24.79 9.13
CA ARG A 33 -5.72 -23.38 9.48
C ARG A 33 -7.07 -23.16 10.13
N GLU A 34 -7.13 -22.20 11.03
CA GLU A 34 -8.38 -21.73 11.61
C GLU A 34 -9.14 -20.89 10.59
N PHE A 35 -10.42 -21.19 10.40
CA PHE A 35 -11.29 -20.42 9.51
C PHE A 35 -11.86 -19.20 10.22
N VAL A 36 -11.99 -18.12 9.48
CA VAL A 36 -12.57 -16.86 9.96
C VAL A 36 -14.03 -16.76 9.47
N SER A 37 -14.95 -16.40 10.37
CA SER A 37 -16.33 -16.15 10.00
C SER A 37 -16.48 -14.79 9.28
N ASP A 38 -17.50 -14.68 8.42
CA ASP A 38 -17.90 -13.40 7.80
C ASP A 38 -18.42 -12.38 8.82
N ASP A 39 -18.86 -12.85 10.00
CA ASP A 39 -19.34 -11.99 11.10
C ASP A 39 -18.20 -11.41 11.94
N GLU A 40 -16.99 -11.90 11.76
CA GLU A 40 -15.81 -11.33 12.43
C GLU A 40 -15.36 -10.04 11.76
N LEU A 41 -15.53 -8.95 12.50
CA LEU A 41 -15.24 -7.61 12.02
C LEU A 41 -14.06 -6.99 12.78
N ILE A 42 -13.31 -6.15 12.10
CA ILE A 42 -12.24 -5.34 12.67
C ILE A 42 -12.71 -3.88 12.73
N ALA A 43 -12.58 -3.28 13.90
CA ALA A 43 -12.93 -1.88 14.09
C ALA A 43 -12.13 -0.96 13.15
N PHE A 44 -12.81 0.02 12.60
CA PHE A 44 -12.24 1.06 11.76
C PHE A 44 -11.11 1.85 12.44
N SER A 45 -11.20 2.05 13.75
CA SER A 45 -10.20 2.78 14.53
C SER A 45 -9.96 2.06 15.85
N SER A 46 -8.70 2.01 16.28
CA SER A 46 -8.30 1.51 17.61
C SER A 46 -8.39 2.56 18.72
N GLN A 47 -8.66 3.83 18.38
CA GLN A 47 -8.76 4.90 19.37
C GLN A 47 -10.11 4.85 20.10
N VAL A 48 -10.09 4.67 21.42
CA VAL A 48 -11.30 4.56 22.27
C VAL A 48 -12.28 5.72 22.04
N LYS A 49 -11.78 6.95 21.99
CA LYS A 49 -12.62 8.15 21.73
C LYS A 49 -13.41 8.06 20.41
N ASN A 50 -12.79 7.50 19.36
CA ASN A 50 -13.45 7.31 18.07
C ASN A 50 -14.50 6.19 18.16
N ILE A 51 -14.18 5.11 18.85
CA ILE A 51 -15.08 3.98 19.09
C ILE A 51 -16.32 4.45 19.86
N GLU A 52 -16.14 5.16 20.96
CA GLU A 52 -17.24 5.73 21.76
C GLU A 52 -18.15 6.63 20.92
N ARG A 53 -17.58 7.52 20.11
CA ARG A 53 -18.33 8.40 19.23
C ARG A 53 -19.15 7.63 18.19
N LEU A 54 -18.59 6.59 17.58
CA LEU A 54 -19.28 5.74 16.62
C LEU A 54 -20.43 4.96 17.27
N PHE A 55 -20.26 4.46 18.49
CA PHE A 55 -21.34 3.82 19.23
C PHE A 55 -22.53 4.76 19.47
N GLN A 56 -22.27 6.03 19.77
CA GLN A 56 -23.31 7.03 19.96
C GLN A 56 -24.10 7.32 18.68
N THR A 57 -23.51 7.15 17.49
CA THR A 57 -24.20 7.36 16.20
C THR A 57 -25.04 6.16 15.77
N GLY A 58 -24.92 5.01 16.44
CA GLY A 58 -25.58 3.76 16.06
C GLY A 58 -25.09 3.15 14.75
N THR A 59 -24.07 3.73 14.12
CA THR A 59 -23.45 3.22 12.89
C THR A 59 -21.98 2.97 13.15
N PHE A 60 -21.54 1.72 13.01
CA PHE A 60 -20.18 1.31 13.29
C PHE A 60 -19.49 0.78 12.02
N PRO A 61 -18.79 1.63 11.26
CA PRO A 61 -18.05 1.17 10.11
C PRO A 61 -16.94 0.22 10.54
N ALA A 62 -16.92 -0.96 9.94
CA ALA A 62 -15.95 -2.01 10.26
C ALA A 62 -15.54 -2.75 9.00
N PHE A 63 -14.35 -3.32 9.02
CA PHE A 63 -13.83 -4.17 7.96
C PHE A 63 -14.06 -5.64 8.30
N GLN A 64 -14.31 -6.46 7.28
CA GLN A 64 -14.28 -7.91 7.48
C GLN A 64 -12.85 -8.35 7.84
N LYS A 65 -12.74 -9.24 8.83
CA LYS A 65 -11.46 -9.83 9.21
C LYS A 65 -10.91 -10.68 8.08
N ALA A 66 -9.64 -10.47 7.72
CA ALA A 66 -8.95 -11.28 6.72
C ALA A 66 -8.69 -12.70 7.26
N GLY A 67 -8.72 -13.68 6.37
CA GLY A 67 -8.44 -15.08 6.69
C GLY A 67 -9.19 -16.04 5.80
N PRO A 68 -8.85 -17.33 5.83
CA PRO A 68 -9.53 -18.35 5.05
C PRO A 68 -10.97 -18.54 5.55
N ARG A 69 -11.87 -18.84 4.62
CA ARG A 69 -13.28 -19.15 4.90
C ARG A 69 -13.51 -20.64 4.76
N GLU A 70 -14.39 -21.20 5.57
CA GLU A 70 -14.78 -22.61 5.49
C GLU A 70 -15.45 -22.95 4.15
N LYS A 71 -16.24 -22.00 3.64
CA LYS A 71 -16.87 -22.10 2.32
C LYS A 71 -16.40 -20.97 1.42
N ILE A 72 -16.11 -21.33 0.18
CA ILE A 72 -15.65 -20.41 -0.86
C ILE A 72 -16.64 -20.40 -2.03
N PHE A 73 -16.59 -19.34 -2.84
CA PHE A 73 -17.51 -19.16 -3.96
C PHE A 73 -17.05 -19.89 -5.22
N HIS A 74 -15.79 -19.77 -5.60
CA HIS A 74 -15.22 -20.42 -6.78
C HIS A 74 -14.68 -21.81 -6.43
N ASP A 75 -15.07 -22.81 -7.20
CA ASP A 75 -14.49 -24.15 -7.07
C ASP A 75 -13.08 -24.16 -7.68
N PRO A 76 -12.03 -24.46 -6.88
CA PRO A 76 -10.65 -24.46 -7.37
C PRO A 76 -10.39 -25.38 -8.56
N ALA A 77 -11.14 -26.47 -8.68
CA ALA A 77 -11.00 -27.43 -9.78
C ALA A 77 -11.26 -26.82 -11.16
N TRP A 78 -12.09 -25.78 -11.23
CA TRP A 78 -12.47 -25.12 -12.48
C TRP A 78 -12.02 -23.65 -12.54
N THR A 79 -11.40 -23.17 -11.47
CA THR A 79 -11.01 -21.77 -11.36
C THR A 79 -9.73 -21.50 -12.16
N LYS A 80 -9.77 -20.43 -12.96
CA LYS A 80 -8.59 -19.82 -13.53
C LYS A 80 -8.38 -18.45 -12.87
N ALA A 81 -7.22 -18.25 -12.28
CA ALA A 81 -6.84 -16.99 -11.64
C ALA A 81 -5.91 -16.17 -12.52
N ALA A 82 -5.95 -14.86 -12.40
CA ALA A 82 -5.00 -13.97 -13.04
C ALA A 82 -4.43 -12.96 -12.05
N ILE A 83 -3.18 -12.60 -12.23
CA ILE A 83 -2.45 -11.60 -11.42
C ILE A 83 -1.93 -10.51 -12.37
N VAL A 84 -2.20 -9.25 -12.04
CA VAL A 84 -1.72 -8.10 -12.81
C VAL A 84 -1.05 -7.08 -11.88
N THR A 85 0.09 -6.54 -12.33
CA THR A 85 0.84 -5.50 -11.60
C THR A 85 0.82 -4.20 -12.38
N CYS A 86 0.35 -3.11 -11.77
CA CYS A 86 0.19 -1.82 -12.43
C CYS A 86 0.87 -0.67 -11.66
N GLY A 87 1.25 0.37 -12.38
CA GLY A 87 1.80 1.61 -11.83
C GLY A 87 3.30 1.56 -11.62
N GLY A 88 3.80 2.33 -10.65
CA GLY A 88 5.23 2.38 -10.34
C GLY A 88 5.74 1.11 -9.66
N LEU A 89 7.03 0.86 -9.75
CA LEU A 89 7.66 -0.25 -9.05
C LEU A 89 7.70 0.02 -7.54
N CYS A 90 7.67 -1.07 -6.78
CA CYS A 90 7.73 -1.06 -5.31
C CYS A 90 8.45 -2.32 -4.85
N PRO A 91 9.33 -2.27 -3.87
CA PRO A 91 9.88 -3.47 -3.26
C PRO A 91 8.77 -4.38 -2.74
N GLY A 92 8.90 -5.70 -2.94
CA GLY A 92 7.91 -6.68 -2.51
C GLY A 92 6.85 -7.05 -3.55
N LEU A 93 6.83 -6.45 -4.76
CA LEU A 93 5.88 -6.85 -5.80
C LEU A 93 6.00 -8.33 -6.18
N ASN A 94 7.21 -8.82 -6.37
CA ASN A 94 7.45 -10.22 -6.68
C ASN A 94 7.12 -11.14 -5.50
N ASP A 95 7.27 -10.68 -4.25
CA ASP A 95 6.86 -11.43 -3.06
C ASP A 95 5.35 -11.66 -3.03
N VAL A 96 4.57 -10.62 -3.37
CA VAL A 96 3.12 -10.73 -3.48
C VAL A 96 2.72 -11.71 -4.58
N ILE A 97 3.36 -11.63 -5.77
CA ILE A 97 3.11 -12.59 -6.87
C ILE A 97 3.42 -14.01 -6.40
N LYS A 98 4.60 -14.23 -5.81
CA LYS A 98 5.03 -15.54 -5.28
C LYS A 98 4.03 -16.08 -4.25
N GLY A 99 3.63 -15.25 -3.30
CA GLY A 99 2.67 -15.61 -2.26
C GLY A 99 1.32 -16.03 -2.86
N LEU A 100 0.77 -15.23 -3.78
CA LEU A 100 -0.49 -15.55 -4.47
C LEU A 100 -0.41 -16.87 -5.24
N VAL A 101 0.63 -17.06 -6.05
CA VAL A 101 0.78 -18.28 -6.86
C VAL A 101 0.91 -19.51 -5.97
N LYS A 102 1.74 -19.46 -4.93
CA LYS A 102 1.93 -20.59 -4.02
C LYS A 102 0.65 -20.93 -3.25
N ILE A 103 -0.04 -19.93 -2.71
CA ILE A 103 -1.30 -20.16 -1.98
C ILE A 103 -2.38 -20.72 -2.93
N LEU A 104 -2.56 -20.11 -4.09
CA LEU A 104 -3.57 -20.58 -5.06
C LEU A 104 -3.30 -22.00 -5.52
N ALA A 105 -2.05 -22.34 -5.87
CA ALA A 105 -1.69 -23.65 -6.37
C ALA A 105 -1.61 -24.72 -5.28
N LEU A 106 -0.93 -24.44 -4.17
CA LEU A 106 -0.60 -25.45 -3.15
C LEU A 106 -1.68 -25.59 -2.08
N ASP A 107 -2.27 -24.48 -1.61
CA ASP A 107 -3.27 -24.52 -0.55
C ASP A 107 -4.68 -24.72 -1.12
N TYR A 108 -5.00 -24.08 -2.25
CA TYR A 108 -6.33 -24.14 -2.87
C TYR A 108 -6.41 -25.14 -4.04
N GLY A 109 -5.30 -25.55 -4.66
CA GLY A 109 -5.31 -26.50 -5.78
C GLY A 109 -5.77 -25.89 -7.12
N VAL A 110 -5.64 -24.56 -7.29
CA VAL A 110 -5.96 -23.89 -8.55
C VAL A 110 -4.94 -24.27 -9.62
N GLY A 111 -5.41 -24.96 -10.68
CA GLY A 111 -4.54 -25.52 -11.72
C GLY A 111 -4.03 -24.52 -12.75
N THR A 112 -4.69 -23.37 -12.92
CA THR A 112 -4.31 -22.37 -13.92
C THR A 112 -4.22 -20.99 -13.32
N ILE A 113 -3.01 -20.41 -13.34
CA ILE A 113 -2.75 -19.08 -12.82
C ILE A 113 -2.03 -18.28 -13.91
N TYR A 114 -2.65 -17.23 -14.39
CA TYR A 114 -2.08 -16.34 -15.41
C TYR A 114 -1.41 -15.14 -14.79
N GLY A 115 -0.23 -14.80 -15.26
CA GLY A 115 0.41 -13.50 -15.05
C GLY A 115 0.12 -12.58 -16.23
N ILE A 116 -0.64 -11.53 -16.02
CA ILE A 116 -0.95 -10.53 -17.05
C ILE A 116 0.25 -9.59 -17.19
N ARG A 117 0.84 -9.57 -18.39
CA ARG A 117 2.06 -8.81 -18.66
C ARG A 117 1.75 -7.33 -18.90
N TYR A 118 2.63 -6.47 -18.42
CA TYR A 118 2.58 -5.02 -18.63
C TYR A 118 1.27 -4.36 -18.17
N GLY A 119 0.82 -4.75 -16.98
CA GLY A 119 -0.34 -4.12 -16.35
C GLY A 119 -1.63 -4.30 -17.14
N TYR A 120 -2.51 -3.33 -17.06
CA TYR A 120 -3.79 -3.38 -17.77
C TYR A 120 -3.65 -3.38 -19.32
N GLN A 121 -2.49 -3.00 -19.85
CA GLN A 121 -2.22 -3.17 -21.29
C GLN A 121 -2.30 -4.64 -21.71
N GLY A 122 -1.90 -5.57 -20.83
CA GLY A 122 -1.98 -7.00 -21.09
C GLY A 122 -3.42 -7.57 -21.16
N LEU A 123 -4.41 -6.80 -20.71
CA LEU A 123 -5.82 -7.12 -20.86
C LEU A 123 -6.46 -6.47 -22.11
N SER A 124 -5.76 -5.58 -22.82
CA SER A 124 -6.27 -4.98 -24.04
C SER A 124 -5.71 -5.70 -25.27
N PRO A 125 -6.58 -6.19 -26.18
CA PRO A 125 -6.17 -6.86 -27.41
C PRO A 125 -5.25 -6.04 -28.31
N LYS A 126 -5.28 -4.74 -28.17
CA LYS A 126 -4.47 -3.77 -28.93
C LYS A 126 -2.96 -4.03 -28.79
N TYR A 127 -2.51 -4.47 -27.62
CA TYR A 127 -1.08 -4.64 -27.35
C TYR A 127 -0.58 -6.05 -27.64
N ARG A 128 -1.47 -7.03 -27.82
CA ARG A 128 -1.14 -8.43 -28.15
C ARG A 128 -0.15 -9.08 -27.17
N HIS A 129 -0.27 -8.74 -25.88
CA HIS A 129 0.54 -9.35 -24.83
C HIS A 129 -0.11 -10.67 -24.41
N GLU A 130 0.57 -11.78 -24.63
CA GLU A 130 0.11 -13.07 -24.16
C GLU A 130 0.30 -13.22 -22.66
N PRO A 131 -0.70 -13.74 -21.92
CA PRO A 131 -0.56 -14.05 -20.51
C PRO A 131 0.53 -15.10 -20.27
N LEU A 132 1.29 -14.92 -19.18
CA LEU A 132 2.29 -15.88 -18.74
C LEU A 132 1.64 -16.91 -17.82
N LEU A 133 1.83 -18.21 -18.08
CA LEU A 133 1.39 -19.24 -17.14
C LEU A 133 2.34 -19.28 -15.95
N LEU A 134 1.81 -19.07 -14.74
CA LEU A 134 2.61 -19.04 -13.51
C LEU A 134 2.49 -20.38 -12.77
N THR A 135 3.62 -20.94 -12.36
CA THR A 135 3.71 -22.14 -11.52
C THR A 135 4.48 -21.87 -10.24
N PRO A 136 4.31 -22.67 -9.17
CA PRO A 136 5.08 -22.53 -7.94
C PRO A 136 6.60 -22.53 -8.16
N GLU A 137 7.09 -23.37 -9.09
CA GLU A 137 8.51 -23.48 -9.41
C GLU A 137 9.03 -22.21 -10.10
N MET A 138 8.23 -21.66 -11.03
CA MET A 138 8.60 -20.45 -11.76
C MET A 138 8.75 -19.23 -10.84
N VAL A 139 7.97 -19.17 -9.77
CA VAL A 139 7.99 -18.04 -8.84
C VAL A 139 8.90 -18.27 -7.62
N ASP A 140 9.61 -19.38 -7.55
CA ASP A 140 10.34 -19.74 -6.31
C ASP A 140 11.45 -18.74 -5.95
N GLY A 141 12.23 -18.30 -6.93
CA GLY A 141 13.35 -17.35 -6.73
C GLY A 141 13.01 -15.88 -6.98
N ILE A 142 11.80 -15.53 -7.43
CA ILE A 142 11.52 -14.15 -7.90
C ILE A 142 11.56 -13.08 -6.82
N HIS A 143 11.45 -13.45 -5.55
CA HIS A 143 11.53 -12.52 -4.42
C HIS A 143 12.92 -11.88 -4.26
N GLU A 144 13.95 -12.50 -4.80
CA GLU A 144 15.31 -11.95 -4.83
C GLU A 144 15.50 -10.88 -5.93
N LEU A 145 14.53 -10.78 -6.85
CA LEU A 145 14.56 -9.86 -7.97
C LEU A 145 13.77 -8.59 -7.66
N GLY A 146 14.35 -7.44 -7.95
CA GLY A 146 13.63 -6.18 -7.88
C GLY A 146 12.57 -6.04 -8.98
N GLY A 147 11.61 -5.15 -8.75
CA GLY A 147 10.55 -4.87 -9.72
C GLY A 147 9.46 -5.93 -9.77
N THR A 148 9.02 -6.29 -10.96
CA THR A 148 7.99 -7.30 -11.19
C THR A 148 8.29 -8.14 -12.43
N ILE A 149 8.20 -9.47 -12.31
CA ILE A 149 8.38 -10.39 -13.45
C ILE A 149 7.29 -10.23 -14.52
N LEU A 150 6.16 -9.64 -14.17
CA LEU A 150 5.05 -9.39 -15.09
C LEU A 150 5.20 -8.10 -15.88
N GLY A 151 6.13 -7.24 -15.48
CA GLY A 151 6.19 -5.87 -15.98
C GLY A 151 5.01 -5.04 -15.48
N SER A 152 5.00 -3.77 -15.81
CA SER A 152 3.98 -2.83 -15.37
C SER A 152 3.70 -1.79 -16.44
N SER A 153 2.52 -1.19 -16.40
CA SER A 153 2.18 -0.04 -17.25
C SER A 153 1.41 1.00 -16.47
N ARG A 154 1.30 2.18 -17.07
CA ARG A 154 0.47 3.28 -16.59
C ARG A 154 -0.54 3.67 -17.67
N GLY A 155 -1.59 4.37 -17.27
CA GLY A 155 -2.65 4.84 -18.15
C GLY A 155 -3.86 3.92 -18.16
N ASN A 156 -5.00 4.52 -18.45
CA ASN A 156 -6.27 3.83 -18.52
C ASN A 156 -6.37 2.99 -19.80
N GLN A 157 -7.04 1.85 -19.70
CA GLN A 157 -7.42 1.01 -20.82
C GLN A 157 -8.95 0.93 -20.88
N ASP A 158 -9.48 0.52 -22.01
CA ASP A 158 -10.92 0.30 -22.17
C ASP A 158 -11.38 -0.85 -21.28
N VAL A 159 -12.31 -0.57 -20.36
CA VAL A 159 -12.80 -1.52 -19.37
C VAL A 159 -13.58 -2.66 -20.04
N SER A 160 -14.32 -2.34 -21.11
CA SER A 160 -15.09 -3.29 -21.89
C SER A 160 -14.17 -4.34 -22.56
N GLU A 161 -13.06 -3.89 -23.19
CA GLU A 161 -12.04 -4.77 -23.78
C GLU A 161 -11.35 -5.62 -22.72
N MET A 162 -11.04 -5.06 -21.55
CA MET A 162 -10.40 -5.80 -20.45
C MET A 162 -11.31 -6.94 -19.96
N VAL A 163 -12.58 -6.68 -19.74
CA VAL A 163 -13.56 -7.71 -19.32
C VAL A 163 -13.74 -8.77 -20.40
N GLU A 164 -13.79 -8.38 -21.66
CA GLU A 164 -13.87 -9.33 -22.79
C GLU A 164 -12.66 -10.27 -22.84
N THR A 165 -11.48 -9.74 -22.54
CA THR A 165 -10.26 -10.55 -22.47
C THR A 165 -10.31 -11.53 -21.30
N LEU A 166 -10.81 -11.12 -20.13
CA LEU A 166 -11.00 -12.02 -18.99
C LEU A 166 -11.96 -13.16 -19.32
N ILE A 167 -13.08 -12.85 -19.98
CA ILE A 167 -14.07 -13.85 -20.43
C ILE A 167 -13.45 -14.82 -21.44
N ARG A 168 -12.71 -14.33 -22.43
CA ARG A 168 -12.06 -15.14 -23.47
C ARG A 168 -11.07 -16.15 -22.90
N HIS A 169 -10.38 -15.80 -21.81
CA HIS A 169 -9.44 -16.70 -21.12
C HIS A 169 -10.09 -17.50 -19.99
N ASP A 170 -11.42 -17.41 -19.79
CA ASP A 170 -12.17 -18.02 -18.69
C ASP A 170 -11.62 -17.65 -17.30
N ILE A 171 -11.14 -16.43 -17.12
CA ILE A 171 -10.59 -15.99 -15.84
C ILE A 171 -11.73 -15.70 -14.87
N ASN A 172 -11.72 -16.38 -13.74
CA ASN A 172 -12.74 -16.27 -12.69
C ASN A 172 -12.30 -15.36 -11.52
N ILE A 173 -10.99 -15.24 -11.31
CA ILE A 173 -10.42 -14.41 -10.24
C ILE A 173 -9.32 -13.53 -10.82
N LEU A 174 -9.39 -12.21 -10.57
CA LEU A 174 -8.38 -11.25 -10.98
C LEU A 174 -7.81 -10.53 -9.76
N PHE A 175 -6.52 -10.68 -9.52
CA PHE A 175 -5.76 -9.93 -8.52
C PHE A 175 -5.08 -8.72 -9.17
N CYS A 176 -5.46 -7.52 -8.74
CA CYS A 176 -4.94 -6.25 -9.26
C CYS A 176 -4.01 -5.63 -8.23
N ILE A 177 -2.69 -5.71 -8.46
CA ILE A 177 -1.67 -5.19 -7.55
C ILE A 177 -1.26 -3.80 -8.03
N GLY A 178 -1.57 -2.75 -7.25
CA GLY A 178 -1.19 -1.39 -7.63
C GLY A 178 -1.74 -0.30 -6.74
N GLY A 179 -1.46 0.93 -7.12
CA GLY A 179 -1.90 2.12 -6.39
C GLY A 179 -3.34 2.53 -6.73
N ASP A 180 -3.69 3.74 -6.35
CA ASP A 180 -5.04 4.31 -6.43
C ASP A 180 -5.70 4.15 -7.81
N GLY A 181 -4.97 4.47 -8.88
CA GLY A 181 -5.48 4.29 -10.26
C GLY A 181 -5.76 2.84 -10.61
N THR A 182 -4.95 1.91 -10.11
CA THR A 182 -5.15 0.47 -10.32
C THR A 182 -6.38 -0.03 -9.56
N LEU A 183 -6.57 0.40 -8.32
CA LEU A 183 -7.73 0.02 -7.50
C LEU A 183 -9.03 0.58 -8.09
N LYS A 184 -9.01 1.80 -8.65
CA LYS A 184 -10.13 2.36 -9.41
C LYS A 184 -10.44 1.51 -10.66
N GLY A 185 -9.43 1.16 -11.43
CA GLY A 185 -9.58 0.27 -12.59
C GLY A 185 -10.12 -1.12 -12.20
N ALA A 186 -9.64 -1.70 -11.09
CA ALA A 186 -10.16 -2.96 -10.56
C ALA A 186 -11.66 -2.87 -10.23
N ARG A 187 -12.08 -1.79 -9.58
CA ARG A 187 -13.51 -1.52 -9.31
C ARG A 187 -14.31 -1.43 -10.61
N ASP A 188 -13.80 -0.70 -11.58
CA ASP A 188 -14.51 -0.48 -12.85
C ASP A 188 -14.63 -1.80 -13.65
N ILE A 189 -13.61 -2.66 -13.62
CA ILE A 189 -13.66 -4.05 -14.16
C ILE A 189 -14.73 -4.87 -13.43
N ALA A 190 -14.77 -4.82 -12.10
CA ALA A 190 -15.76 -5.56 -11.31
C ALA A 190 -17.20 -5.11 -11.65
N VAL A 191 -17.44 -3.82 -11.72
CA VAL A 191 -18.75 -3.25 -12.09
C VAL A 191 -19.16 -3.68 -13.52
N GLU A 192 -18.24 -3.62 -14.46
CA GLU A 192 -18.52 -4.01 -15.85
C GLU A 192 -18.79 -5.52 -15.98
N ALA A 193 -18.01 -6.36 -15.28
CA ALA A 193 -18.25 -7.81 -15.22
C ALA A 193 -19.64 -8.12 -14.65
N MET A 194 -20.04 -7.45 -13.58
CA MET A 194 -21.38 -7.59 -12.99
C MET A 194 -22.50 -7.18 -13.96
N LYS A 195 -22.35 -6.08 -14.70
CA LYS A 195 -23.31 -5.65 -15.74
C LYS A 195 -23.51 -6.70 -16.82
N ARG A 196 -22.44 -7.46 -17.13
CA ARG A 196 -22.47 -8.57 -18.10
C ARG A 196 -22.88 -9.90 -17.49
N ASN A 197 -23.32 -9.93 -16.22
CA ASN A 197 -23.62 -11.14 -15.47
C ASN A 197 -22.45 -12.14 -15.42
N GLN A 198 -21.22 -11.65 -15.48
CA GLN A 198 -20.02 -12.48 -15.35
C GLN A 198 -19.62 -12.59 -13.87
N LYS A 199 -19.38 -13.81 -13.44
CA LYS A 199 -18.99 -14.12 -12.06
C LYS A 199 -17.47 -14.07 -11.91
N ILE A 200 -16.89 -12.88 -12.02
CA ILE A 200 -15.46 -12.64 -11.89
C ILE A 200 -15.20 -11.92 -10.57
N SER A 201 -14.46 -12.56 -9.68
CA SER A 201 -13.97 -11.91 -8.45
C SER A 201 -12.78 -11.02 -8.77
N VAL A 202 -12.87 -9.73 -8.46
CA VAL A 202 -11.76 -8.79 -8.65
C VAL A 202 -11.27 -8.33 -7.29
N ILE A 203 -10.00 -8.61 -7.00
CA ILE A 203 -9.37 -8.33 -5.72
C ILE A 203 -8.27 -7.28 -5.93
N GLY A 204 -8.43 -6.10 -5.31
CA GLY A 204 -7.40 -5.08 -5.29
C GLY A 204 -6.39 -5.35 -4.17
N ILE A 205 -5.10 -5.35 -4.51
CA ILE A 205 -4.01 -5.43 -3.54
C ILE A 205 -3.29 -4.08 -3.54
N PRO A 206 -3.43 -3.32 -2.44
CA PRO A 206 -2.86 -1.99 -2.34
C PRO A 206 -1.34 -2.00 -2.44
N LYS A 207 -0.79 -1.23 -3.37
CA LYS A 207 0.65 -1.08 -3.58
C LYS A 207 1.01 0.38 -3.77
N THR A 208 1.70 0.94 -2.79
CA THR A 208 2.36 2.24 -2.91
C THR A 208 3.58 2.25 -1.99
N ILE A 209 4.68 2.82 -2.47
CA ILE A 209 5.86 3.06 -1.65
C ILE A 209 5.67 4.29 -0.75
N ASP A 210 4.71 5.15 -1.08
CA ASP A 210 4.48 6.44 -0.44
C ASP A 210 3.71 6.33 0.88
N ASN A 211 3.17 5.15 1.19
CA ASN A 211 2.33 4.87 2.37
C ASN A 211 1.13 5.84 2.50
N ASP A 212 0.53 6.20 1.37
CA ASP A 212 -0.46 7.26 1.24
C ASP A 212 -1.90 6.76 1.02
N LEU A 213 -2.15 5.45 1.14
CA LEU A 213 -3.48 4.88 0.98
C LEU A 213 -4.30 5.00 2.26
N ALA A 214 -5.54 5.47 2.12
CA ALA A 214 -6.49 5.53 3.21
C ALA A 214 -6.77 4.13 3.77
N PHE A 215 -6.90 4.02 5.09
CA PHE A 215 -7.20 2.79 5.82
C PHE A 215 -6.13 1.70 5.74
N VAL A 216 -5.00 1.96 5.14
CA VAL A 216 -3.83 1.11 5.14
C VAL A 216 -2.78 1.74 6.05
N GLU A 217 -2.49 1.08 7.16
CA GLU A 217 -1.56 1.60 8.17
C GLU A 217 -0.13 1.58 7.66
N LYS A 218 0.25 0.48 6.99
CA LYS A 218 1.57 0.30 6.41
C LYS A 218 1.48 -0.44 5.08
N THR A 219 2.04 0.15 4.04
CA THR A 219 2.11 -0.46 2.72
C THR A 219 3.42 -1.22 2.55
N PHE A 220 3.40 -2.35 1.84
CA PHE A 220 4.62 -3.11 1.57
C PHE A 220 5.62 -2.29 0.72
N GLY A 221 6.91 -2.49 0.97
CA GLY A 221 7.99 -1.75 0.31
C GLY A 221 8.30 -0.37 0.90
N TYR A 222 7.40 0.20 1.72
CA TYR A 222 7.62 1.48 2.40
C TYR A 222 8.84 1.45 3.32
N GLU A 223 8.93 0.46 4.20
CA GLU A 223 10.07 0.33 5.12
C GLU A 223 11.38 0.07 4.38
N THR A 224 11.36 -0.71 3.32
CA THR A 224 12.53 -0.91 2.45
C THR A 224 12.99 0.41 1.84
N ALA A 225 12.05 1.25 1.39
CA ALA A 225 12.37 2.58 0.86
C ALA A 225 12.99 3.48 1.93
N VAL A 226 12.46 3.48 3.14
CA VAL A 226 13.03 4.23 4.28
C VAL A 226 14.45 3.74 4.58
N TYR A 227 14.64 2.43 4.68
CA TYR A 227 15.95 1.83 4.96
C TYR A 227 17.01 2.23 3.94
N GLN A 228 16.67 2.22 2.65
CA GLN A 228 17.58 2.59 1.57
C GLN A 228 18.02 4.06 1.58
N THR A 229 17.33 4.92 2.33
CA THR A 229 17.72 6.32 2.44
C THR A 229 18.85 6.58 3.44
N PHE A 230 19.13 5.61 4.31
CA PHE A 230 20.06 5.78 5.42
C PHE A 230 21.47 6.17 4.94
N ASP A 231 22.06 5.38 4.06
CA ASP A 231 23.40 5.64 3.54
C ASP A 231 23.46 6.93 2.73
N ILE A 232 22.40 7.21 1.96
CA ILE A 232 22.30 8.42 1.14
C ILE A 232 22.31 9.67 2.01
N ILE A 233 21.54 9.67 3.09
CA ILE A 233 21.47 10.82 4.03
C ILE A 233 22.78 10.95 4.77
N THR A 234 23.40 9.86 5.22
CA THR A 234 24.68 9.86 5.92
C THR A 234 25.79 10.41 5.01
N CYS A 235 25.86 9.98 3.75
CA CYS A 235 26.83 10.52 2.80
C CYS A 235 26.64 12.02 2.55
N ALA A 236 25.39 12.44 2.34
CA ALA A 236 25.06 13.84 2.14
C ALA A 236 25.37 14.72 3.38
N HIS A 237 25.20 14.15 4.57
CA HIS A 237 25.55 14.81 5.82
C HIS A 237 27.05 15.00 5.96
N ASN A 238 27.84 13.94 5.75
CA ASN A 238 29.30 13.98 5.81
C ASN A 238 29.89 14.99 4.81
N GLU A 239 29.34 15.06 3.59
CA GLU A 239 29.73 16.04 2.59
C GLU A 239 29.46 17.48 3.07
N ALA A 240 28.30 17.71 3.71
CA ALA A 240 27.97 19.02 4.25
C ALA A 240 28.88 19.41 5.45
N GLU A 241 29.30 18.44 6.28
CA GLU A 241 30.24 18.67 7.38
C GLU A 241 31.62 19.06 6.87
N GLY A 242 32.07 18.49 5.76
CA GLY A 242 33.36 18.78 5.14
C GLY A 242 33.46 20.20 4.54
N ALA A 243 32.35 20.89 4.36
CA ALA A 243 32.30 22.21 3.74
C ALA A 243 31.99 23.33 4.73
N TYR A 244 32.67 24.48 4.61
CA TYR A 244 32.35 25.66 5.40
C TYR A 244 30.91 26.12 5.12
N ASN A 245 30.07 26.20 6.17
CA ASN A 245 28.62 26.45 6.03
C ASN A 245 27.91 25.47 5.07
N GLY A 246 28.37 24.22 5.02
CA GLY A 246 27.84 23.20 4.13
C GLY A 246 26.34 22.95 4.37
N ILE A 247 25.61 22.82 3.26
CA ILE A 247 24.19 22.45 3.26
C ILE A 247 24.01 21.36 2.22
N SER A 248 23.44 20.23 2.61
CA SER A 248 23.03 19.18 1.70
C SER A 248 21.50 19.08 1.64
N ILE A 249 20.98 18.83 0.44
CA ILE A 249 19.55 18.63 0.19
C ILE A 249 19.36 17.27 -0.44
N VAL A 250 18.64 16.39 0.26
CA VAL A 250 18.29 15.07 -0.23
C VAL A 250 16.81 15.04 -0.58
N LYS A 251 16.50 14.80 -1.86
CA LYS A 251 15.12 14.63 -2.33
C LYS A 251 14.78 13.16 -2.32
N LEU A 252 13.82 12.77 -1.51
CA LEU A 252 13.31 11.40 -1.42
C LEU A 252 12.03 11.24 -2.23
N MET A 253 11.62 9.96 -2.44
CA MET A 253 10.35 9.64 -3.04
C MET A 253 9.18 10.04 -2.14
N GLY A 254 7.99 10.10 -2.72
CA GLY A 254 6.77 10.56 -2.08
C GLY A 254 6.10 11.61 -2.96
N ARG A 255 5.05 11.23 -3.69
CA ARG A 255 4.40 12.12 -4.66
C ARG A 255 3.68 13.26 -3.96
N ASP A 256 2.69 12.92 -3.14
CA ASP A 256 1.83 13.85 -2.41
C ASP A 256 1.88 13.59 -0.88
N SER A 257 2.82 12.76 -0.44
CA SER A 257 3.05 12.43 0.96
C SER A 257 4.49 12.68 1.37
N GLY A 258 4.72 12.89 2.65
CA GLY A 258 6.04 13.07 3.23
C GLY A 258 6.49 11.93 4.13
N PHE A 259 5.79 10.80 4.12
CA PHE A 259 6.02 9.73 5.09
C PHE A 259 7.42 9.13 4.98
N ILE A 260 7.94 8.90 3.76
CA ILE A 260 9.31 8.37 3.58
C ILE A 260 10.32 9.34 4.15
N ALA A 261 10.22 10.64 3.83
CA ALA A 261 11.16 11.65 4.32
C ALA A 261 11.12 11.80 5.85
N ALA A 262 9.91 11.81 6.42
CA ALA A 262 9.73 11.88 7.87
C ALA A 262 10.31 10.65 8.58
N ALA A 263 9.99 9.45 8.09
CA ALA A 263 10.50 8.21 8.68
C ALA A 263 12.02 8.06 8.49
N ALA A 264 12.55 8.44 7.34
CA ALA A 264 13.98 8.45 7.07
C ALA A 264 14.74 9.39 8.02
N THR A 265 14.15 10.55 8.34
CA THR A 265 14.73 11.48 9.34
C THR A 265 14.77 10.86 10.72
N LEU A 266 13.68 10.19 11.13
CA LEU A 266 13.61 9.55 12.46
C LEU A 266 14.51 8.31 12.57
N ALA A 267 14.69 7.58 11.48
CA ALA A 267 15.49 6.36 11.46
C ALA A 267 17.01 6.63 11.30
N ASN A 268 17.40 7.82 10.90
CA ASN A 268 18.80 8.14 10.66
C ASN A 268 19.49 8.53 11.96
N SER A 269 20.66 7.94 12.26
CA SER A 269 21.48 8.23 13.43
C SER A 269 22.03 9.66 13.47
N VAL A 270 22.02 10.38 12.35
CA VAL A 270 22.31 11.82 12.31
C VAL A 270 21.29 12.62 13.13
N ALA A 271 20.08 12.11 13.30
CA ALA A 271 19.07 12.70 14.18
C ALA A 271 19.44 12.59 15.68
N ASP A 272 20.31 11.63 16.05
CA ASP A 272 20.81 11.47 17.42
C ASP A 272 21.77 12.60 17.84
N LEU A 273 22.20 13.43 16.88
CA LEU A 273 22.99 14.64 17.15
C LEU A 273 22.14 15.82 17.63
N LEU A 274 20.83 15.65 17.77
CA LEU A 274 20.02 16.59 18.54
C LEU A 274 20.51 16.57 19.99
N PRO A 275 20.91 17.72 20.57
CA PRO A 275 21.35 17.75 21.95
C PRO A 275 20.27 17.11 22.83
N GLN A 276 20.63 16.10 23.59
CA GLN A 276 19.75 15.48 24.60
C GLN A 276 19.34 16.43 25.74
N GLU A 277 19.73 17.69 25.67
CA GLU A 277 19.47 18.70 26.64
C GLU A 277 18.30 19.60 26.29
N HIS A 278 17.11 19.04 26.36
CA HIS A 278 15.98 19.78 26.89
C HIS A 278 15.21 18.83 27.82
N SER A 279 15.83 18.49 28.93
CA SER A 279 15.07 18.34 30.18
C SER A 279 14.25 19.63 30.30
N ILE A 280 12.94 19.50 30.18
CA ILE A 280 12.01 20.57 30.55
C ILE A 280 12.20 20.76 32.04
N ASP A 281 13.16 21.60 32.38
CA ASP A 281 13.25 22.15 33.73
C ASP A 281 11.96 22.95 33.92
N SER A 282 11.11 22.44 34.76
CA SER A 282 9.83 23.01 35.16
C SER A 282 9.97 24.22 36.07
N THR A 283 11.05 24.98 35.98
CA THR A 283 11.21 26.26 36.66
C THR A 283 10.86 27.39 35.69
N PRO A 284 9.86 28.20 36.00
CA PRO A 284 9.55 29.37 35.17
C PRO A 284 10.65 30.41 35.34
N SER A 285 11.58 30.49 34.39
CA SER A 285 12.46 31.67 34.32
C SER A 285 11.67 32.82 33.68
N SER A 286 11.65 33.93 34.38
CA SER A 286 10.94 35.18 34.12
C SER A 286 11.44 35.97 32.89
N ASN A 287 11.98 35.32 31.88
CA ASN A 287 12.47 35.96 30.65
C ASN A 287 11.94 35.30 29.37
N LEU A 288 10.66 34.98 29.36
CA LEU A 288 9.93 34.56 28.17
C LEU A 288 9.39 35.77 27.41
N GLY A 289 10.27 36.45 26.72
CA GLY A 289 9.90 37.59 25.89
C GLY A 289 10.33 37.51 24.43
N LYS A 290 10.48 36.31 23.83
CA LYS A 290 10.51 36.17 22.36
C LYS A 290 10.20 34.71 21.97
N PRO A 291 9.05 34.43 21.41
CA PRO A 291 8.75 33.08 20.93
C PRO A 291 9.48 32.81 19.64
N SER A 292 10.00 31.60 19.53
CA SER A 292 10.12 30.87 18.28
C SER A 292 11.33 31.02 17.36
N THR A 293 12.22 31.95 17.54
CA THR A 293 13.39 32.06 16.65
C THR A 293 14.53 31.10 17.04
N LEU A 294 14.55 30.64 18.28
CA LEU A 294 15.61 29.75 18.79
C LEU A 294 15.33 28.26 18.54
N ALA A 295 14.07 27.84 18.47
CA ALA A 295 13.74 26.46 18.19
C ALA A 295 14.06 26.04 16.74
N SER A 296 14.19 27.01 15.84
CA SER A 296 14.57 26.77 14.44
C SER A 296 16.09 26.76 14.22
N LEU A 297 16.89 27.19 15.19
CA LEU A 297 18.35 27.32 15.07
C LEU A 297 19.12 26.19 15.75
N SER A 298 18.47 25.40 16.61
CA SER A 298 19.12 24.33 17.38
C SER A 298 18.89 22.92 16.78
N CYS A 299 18.09 22.80 15.73
CA CYS A 299 17.90 21.53 15.05
C CYS A 299 18.81 21.49 13.82
N PRO A 300 19.85 20.64 13.77
CA PRO A 300 20.70 20.50 12.58
C PRO A 300 19.91 19.93 11.38
N LEU A 301 18.73 19.40 11.64
CA LEU A 301 17.83 18.88 10.63
C LEU A 301 16.53 19.68 10.64
N SER A 302 16.31 20.53 9.65
CA SER A 302 15.01 21.18 9.48
C SER A 302 14.26 20.57 8.31
N ILE A 303 13.07 20.02 8.58
CA ILE A 303 12.12 19.58 7.55
C ILE A 303 11.31 20.82 7.15
N ARG A 304 11.49 21.30 5.93
CA ARG A 304 10.59 22.29 5.35
C ARG A 304 9.58 21.60 4.46
N VAL A 305 8.31 21.73 4.81
CA VAL A 305 7.20 21.36 3.93
C VAL A 305 6.99 22.51 2.95
N ALA A 306 7.38 22.34 1.72
CA ALA A 306 7.02 23.28 0.66
C ALA A 306 5.52 23.09 0.32
N HIS A 307 4.85 24.17 -0.12
CA HIS A 307 3.42 24.18 -0.45
C HIS A 307 2.96 23.14 -1.50
N SER A 308 3.89 22.41 -2.08
CA SER A 308 3.62 21.29 -3.00
C SER A 308 3.89 19.92 -2.37
N LEU A 309 3.69 19.73 -1.07
CA LEU A 309 3.82 18.43 -0.35
C LEU A 309 5.06 17.58 -0.71
N ARG A 310 6.12 18.21 -1.20
CA ARG A 310 7.42 17.56 -1.39
C ARG A 310 8.28 17.91 -0.19
N ILE A 311 8.50 16.95 0.69
CA ILE A 311 9.39 17.15 1.83
C ILE A 311 10.83 16.99 1.31
N SER A 312 11.61 18.04 1.47
CA SER A 312 13.06 18.00 1.27
C SER A 312 13.74 18.05 2.61
N LEU A 313 14.64 17.13 2.86
CA LEU A 313 15.47 17.12 4.06
C LEU A 313 16.58 18.15 3.85
N VAL A 314 16.66 19.15 4.71
CA VAL A 314 17.74 20.14 4.70
C VAL A 314 18.57 19.94 5.97
N THR A 315 19.80 19.51 5.83
CA THR A 315 20.74 19.45 6.95
C THR A 315 21.56 20.76 6.98
N LYS A 316 21.47 21.49 8.09
CA LYS A 316 22.31 22.65 8.35
C LYS A 316 23.09 22.40 9.65
N ILE A 317 24.39 22.43 9.56
CA ILE A 317 25.27 22.22 10.71
C ILE A 317 25.58 23.57 11.34
N PRO A 318 25.36 23.74 12.66
CA PRO A 318 25.79 24.94 13.36
C PRO A 318 27.32 25.04 13.35
N GLN A 319 27.83 26.25 13.11
CA GLN A 319 29.25 26.51 13.34
C GLN A 319 29.55 26.38 14.85
N ARG A 320 30.60 25.64 15.18
CA ARG A 320 31.27 25.71 16.49
C ARG A 320 32.13 26.92 16.58
#